data_fe17910c8860c254120d4a7509f92a7b
#
_entry.id   fe17910c8860c254120d4a7509f92a7b
#
_cell.length_a   1.000
_cell.length_b   1.000
_cell.length_c   1.000
_cell.angle_alpha   90.00
_cell.angle_beta   90.00
_cell.angle_gamma   90.00
#
_symmetry.space_group_name_H-M   'P 1'
#
loop_
_entity.id
_entity.type
_entity.pdbx_description
1 polymer ?
#
loop_
_entity_poly.entity_id
_entity_poly.type
_entity_poly.pdbx_seq_one_letter_code
_entity_poly.pdbx_strand_id
1 'polypeptide(L)'
;MSKQILIEYYSFSPSPRSLNEAKLSPSKNLVVSGVVQRAEAKNQNGRIYRLETLEREVEKYIAGPIAENRALGELDHPDSSIINLKNVCHNIKHLWWDGNDLMGDIEVLPTPSGNILKELFLNNITVGISSRGMGSVKPLGEGTVEVQDDFELLCWDFVSTPSTQGAFVRPTGLSEGVVPGLRQFGKYTKVNNLILEIICSQTGICCIR
;
A
#
# COMPACT_ATOMS: atom_id res chain seq x y z
N MET A 1 -10.63 -9.88 -23.14
CA MET A 1 -10.14 -10.35 -21.82
C MET A 1 -11.10 -9.89 -20.75
N SER A 2 -11.36 -10.68 -19.72
CA SER A 2 -12.25 -10.25 -18.63
C SER A 2 -11.53 -9.27 -17.71
N LYS A 3 -12.19 -8.16 -17.35
CA LYS A 3 -11.70 -7.25 -16.32
C LYS A 3 -11.68 -7.97 -14.96
N GLN A 4 -10.65 -7.73 -14.16
CA GLN A 4 -10.49 -8.26 -12.82
C GLN A 4 -10.11 -7.14 -11.85
N ILE A 5 -10.34 -7.33 -10.56
CA ILE A 5 -9.90 -6.38 -9.54
C ILE A 5 -8.38 -6.49 -9.44
N LEU A 6 -7.70 -5.35 -9.57
CA LEU A 6 -6.26 -5.20 -9.43
C LEU A 6 -5.97 -4.44 -8.15
N ILE A 7 -5.14 -5.02 -7.31
CA ILE A 7 -4.79 -4.53 -5.98
C ILE A 7 -3.29 -4.43 -5.91
N GLU A 8 -2.80 -3.24 -5.56
CA GLU A 8 -1.37 -2.95 -5.50
C GLU A 8 -0.99 -2.38 -4.15
N TYR A 9 0.11 -2.88 -3.61
CA TYR A 9 0.59 -2.50 -2.29
C TYR A 9 1.90 -1.72 -2.40
N TYR A 10 1.97 -0.56 -1.75
CA TYR A 10 3.19 0.23 -1.59
C TYR A 10 3.40 0.53 -0.10
N SER A 11 4.67 0.50 0.35
CA SER A 11 4.98 0.99 1.69
C SER A 11 4.78 2.49 1.71
N PHE A 12 3.84 2.96 2.52
CA PHE A 12 3.65 4.38 2.75
C PHE A 12 4.55 4.84 3.91
N SER A 13 5.47 5.75 3.60
CA SER A 13 6.26 6.45 4.61
C SER A 13 5.94 7.92 4.54
N PRO A 14 5.21 8.44 5.53
CA PRO A 14 5.04 9.89 5.64
C PRO A 14 6.41 10.54 5.76
N SER A 15 6.63 11.66 5.08
CA SER A 15 7.88 12.38 5.20
C SER A 15 8.10 12.78 6.67
N PRO A 16 9.34 12.72 7.20
CA PRO A 16 9.64 13.14 8.57
C PRO A 16 9.16 14.55 8.87
N ARG A 17 9.16 15.42 7.86
CA ARG A 17 8.66 16.78 7.93
C ARG A 17 7.14 16.85 8.12
N SER A 18 6.37 15.93 7.52
CA SER A 18 4.91 15.90 7.67
C SER A 18 4.46 15.42 9.04
N LEU A 19 5.27 14.59 9.73
CA LEU A 19 4.99 14.13 11.10
C LEU A 19 5.41 15.16 12.16
N ASN A 20 6.55 15.85 11.95
CA ASN A 20 7.08 16.85 12.92
C ASN A 20 6.39 18.21 12.81
N GLU A 21 5.93 18.57 11.63
CA GLU A 21 5.17 19.79 11.36
C GLU A 21 3.73 19.42 11.06
N ALA A 22 3.08 18.55 11.86
CA ALA A 22 1.73 18.07 11.58
C ALA A 22 0.89 19.18 10.95
N LYS A 23 0.91 19.26 9.61
CA LYS A 23 0.06 20.16 8.86
C LYS A 23 -1.34 19.71 9.19
N LEU A 24 -1.94 20.40 10.14
CA LEU A 24 -3.34 20.20 10.39
C LEU A 24 -4.07 20.77 9.18
N SER A 25 -4.94 20.00 8.59
CA SER A 25 -5.93 20.50 7.64
C SER A 25 -6.72 21.65 8.30
N PRO A 26 -7.48 22.46 7.56
CA PRO A 26 -8.43 23.42 8.14
C PRO A 26 -9.34 22.81 9.19
N SER A 27 -9.66 21.51 9.06
CA SER A 27 -10.42 20.71 10.05
C SER A 27 -9.57 20.20 11.23
N LYS A 28 -8.26 20.55 11.29
CA LYS A 28 -7.29 20.07 12.28
C LYS A 28 -7.03 18.56 12.27
N ASN A 29 -7.30 17.90 11.16
CA ASN A 29 -6.96 16.50 10.95
C ASN A 29 -5.49 16.36 10.56
N LEU A 30 -4.87 15.23 10.90
CA LEU A 30 -3.53 14.88 10.47
C LEU A 30 -3.49 14.75 8.95
N VAL A 31 -2.52 15.43 8.31
CA VAL A 31 -2.21 15.25 6.88
C VAL A 31 -0.83 14.62 6.75
N VAL A 32 -0.75 13.55 6.01
CA VAL A 32 0.49 12.84 5.70
C VAL A 32 0.76 12.88 4.19
N SER A 33 2.03 12.98 3.81
CA SER A 33 2.45 13.04 2.41
C SER A 33 3.46 11.94 2.12
N GLY A 34 3.35 11.31 0.95
CA GLY A 34 4.27 10.25 0.54
C GLY A 34 3.96 9.71 -0.85
N VAL A 35 4.75 8.71 -1.27
CA VAL A 35 4.52 7.98 -2.51
C VAL A 35 3.29 7.09 -2.35
N VAL A 36 2.32 7.22 -3.24
CA VAL A 36 1.10 6.39 -3.23
C VAL A 36 1.14 5.29 -4.30
N GLN A 37 1.89 5.50 -5.40
CA GLN A 37 2.08 4.51 -6.46
C GLN A 37 3.31 4.83 -7.29
N ARG A 38 3.82 3.85 -8.05
CA ARG A 38 4.94 4.03 -8.99
C ARG A 38 4.58 3.45 -10.35
N ALA A 39 4.84 4.24 -11.41
CA ALA A 39 4.74 3.81 -12.79
C ALA A 39 6.03 3.11 -13.26
N GLU A 40 5.95 2.38 -14.37
CA GLU A 40 7.07 1.75 -15.09
C GLU A 40 7.93 0.78 -14.25
N ALA A 41 7.50 0.43 -13.04
CA ALA A 41 8.22 -0.48 -12.16
C ALA A 41 7.40 -1.75 -11.89
N LYS A 42 8.08 -2.90 -11.89
CA LYS A 42 7.47 -4.16 -11.47
C LYS A 42 7.18 -4.11 -9.97
N ASN A 43 5.92 -4.22 -9.61
CA ASN A 43 5.52 -4.33 -8.22
C ASN A 43 5.59 -5.79 -7.73
N GLN A 44 5.22 -6.02 -6.47
CA GLN A 44 5.33 -7.36 -5.86
C GLN A 44 4.33 -8.38 -6.38
N ASN A 45 3.22 -7.91 -6.96
CA ASN A 45 2.29 -8.80 -7.64
C ASN A 45 2.75 -9.15 -9.06
N GLY A 46 3.98 -8.71 -9.43
CA GLY A 46 4.52 -8.91 -10.76
C GLY A 46 3.89 -8.01 -11.82
N ARG A 47 3.15 -6.95 -11.42
CA ARG A 47 2.46 -6.05 -12.35
C ARG A 47 3.31 -4.82 -12.66
N ILE A 48 3.23 -4.38 -13.90
CA ILE A 48 3.78 -3.11 -14.38
C ILE A 48 2.62 -2.26 -14.86
N TYR A 49 2.58 -1.02 -14.42
CA TYR A 49 1.66 0.02 -14.89
C TYR A 49 2.42 0.99 -15.75
N ARG A 50 1.96 1.22 -16.98
CA ARG A 50 2.53 2.25 -17.83
C ARG A 50 2.19 3.63 -17.28
N LEU A 51 3.13 4.55 -17.43
CA LEU A 51 2.94 5.94 -16.96
C LEU A 51 1.70 6.56 -17.59
N GLU A 52 1.52 6.45 -18.92
CA GLU A 52 0.37 6.98 -19.64
C GLU A 52 -0.98 6.46 -19.12
N THR A 53 -1.05 5.17 -18.77
CA THR A 53 -2.26 4.54 -18.22
C THR A 53 -2.58 5.10 -16.84
N LEU A 54 -1.55 5.23 -15.98
CA LEU A 54 -1.74 5.79 -14.64
C LEU A 54 -2.04 7.29 -14.68
N GLU A 55 -1.35 8.08 -15.51
CA GLU A 55 -1.60 9.53 -15.66
C GLU A 55 -3.05 9.78 -16.03
N ARG A 56 -3.57 9.09 -17.03
CA ARG A 56 -4.97 9.20 -17.45
C ARG A 56 -5.94 8.92 -16.30
N GLU A 57 -5.71 7.87 -15.53
CA GLU A 57 -6.61 7.51 -14.42
C GLU A 57 -6.47 8.46 -13.22
N VAL A 58 -5.25 8.92 -12.93
CA VAL A 58 -4.98 9.93 -11.90
C VAL A 58 -5.64 11.26 -12.26
N GLU A 59 -5.59 11.70 -13.51
CA GLU A 59 -6.29 12.92 -13.97
C GLU A 59 -7.81 12.80 -13.76
N LYS A 60 -8.42 11.66 -14.11
CA LYS A 60 -9.83 11.40 -13.83
C LYS A 60 -10.14 11.42 -12.34
N TYR A 61 -9.25 10.84 -11.53
CA TYR A 61 -9.41 10.79 -10.08
C TYR A 61 -9.30 12.19 -9.45
N ILE A 62 -8.41 13.05 -9.97
CA ILE A 62 -8.27 14.44 -9.54
C ILE A 62 -9.53 15.23 -9.94
N ALA A 63 -9.97 15.10 -11.21
CA ALA A 63 -11.12 15.84 -11.73
C ALA A 63 -12.48 15.41 -11.12
N GLY A 64 -12.57 14.18 -10.63
CA GLY A 64 -13.77 13.65 -9.99
C GLY A 64 -13.62 13.53 -8.46
N PRO A 65 -13.18 12.39 -7.92
CA PRO A 65 -13.16 12.12 -6.48
C PRO A 65 -12.50 13.21 -5.63
N ILE A 66 -11.34 13.74 -6.05
CA ILE A 66 -10.63 14.78 -5.28
C ILE A 66 -11.40 16.11 -5.36
N ALA A 67 -11.77 16.55 -6.57
CA ALA A 67 -12.51 17.80 -6.78
C ALA A 67 -13.85 17.81 -6.03
N GLU A 68 -14.51 16.67 -5.93
CA GLU A 68 -15.77 16.48 -5.21
C GLU A 68 -15.57 16.19 -3.70
N ASN A 69 -14.33 16.21 -3.21
CA ASN A 69 -13.98 15.92 -1.81
C ASN A 69 -14.48 14.55 -1.30
N ARG A 70 -14.44 13.53 -2.16
CA ARG A 70 -14.87 12.15 -1.88
C ARG A 70 -13.82 11.10 -2.27
N ALA A 71 -12.56 11.49 -2.33
CA ALA A 71 -11.41 10.61 -2.61
C ALA A 71 -11.08 9.73 -1.39
N LEU A 72 -12.08 8.99 -0.92
CA LEU A 72 -12.04 8.20 0.30
C LEU A 72 -11.27 6.89 0.08
N GLY A 73 -10.64 6.39 1.15
CA GLY A 73 -10.03 5.08 1.21
C GLY A 73 -10.22 4.42 2.56
N GLU A 74 -10.05 3.11 2.59
CA GLU A 74 -10.32 2.27 3.74
C GLU A 74 -9.05 1.94 4.53
N LEU A 75 -9.23 1.54 5.78
CA LEU A 75 -8.24 0.83 6.55
C LEU A 75 -8.51 -0.66 6.37
N ASP A 76 -7.47 -1.38 5.97
CA ASP A 76 -7.54 -2.70 5.38
C ASP A 76 -8.30 -2.73 4.03
N HIS A 77 -8.15 -3.84 3.37
CA HIS A 77 -8.47 -3.94 1.95
C HIS A 77 -9.55 -5.01 1.72
N PRO A 78 -10.78 -4.61 1.36
CA PRO A 78 -11.81 -5.57 1.02
C PRO A 78 -11.65 -6.08 -0.42
N ASP A 79 -12.04 -7.33 -0.68
CA ASP A 79 -12.21 -7.87 -2.03
C ASP A 79 -13.47 -7.30 -2.70
N SER A 80 -13.59 -5.97 -2.71
CA SER A 80 -14.77 -5.26 -3.22
C SER A 80 -14.36 -4.05 -4.05
N SER A 81 -15.12 -3.78 -5.11
CA SER A 81 -15.00 -2.54 -5.89
C SER A 81 -15.70 -1.34 -5.25
N ILE A 82 -16.47 -1.56 -4.18
CA ILE A 82 -17.25 -0.53 -3.49
C ILE A 82 -16.56 -0.20 -2.17
N ILE A 83 -16.39 1.10 -1.89
CA ILE A 83 -15.84 1.59 -0.62
C ILE A 83 -16.86 1.37 0.50
N ASN A 84 -16.44 0.68 1.56
CA ASN A 84 -17.23 0.50 2.76
C ASN A 84 -17.02 1.68 3.72
N LEU A 85 -18.02 2.55 3.81
CA LEU A 85 -17.93 3.77 4.63
C LEU A 85 -17.66 3.51 6.11
N LYS A 86 -17.91 2.31 6.63
CA LYS A 86 -17.56 1.96 8.02
C LYS A 86 -16.05 1.84 8.23
N ASN A 87 -15.30 1.50 7.19
CA ASN A 87 -13.85 1.30 7.23
C ASN A 87 -13.06 2.51 6.74
N VAL A 88 -13.73 3.55 6.27
CA VAL A 88 -13.07 4.76 5.76
C VAL A 88 -12.17 5.36 6.83
N CYS A 89 -10.90 5.57 6.47
CA CYS A 89 -9.88 6.12 7.36
C CYS A 89 -9.25 7.42 6.86
N HIS A 90 -9.37 7.74 5.58
CA HIS A 90 -8.71 8.91 4.98
C HIS A 90 -9.45 9.45 3.76
N ASN A 91 -9.02 10.66 3.34
CA ASN A 91 -9.42 11.31 2.09
C ASN A 91 -8.17 11.89 1.42
N ILE A 92 -7.92 11.57 0.15
CA ILE A 92 -6.81 12.14 -0.62
C ILE A 92 -7.17 13.57 -1.01
N LYS A 93 -6.25 14.51 -0.74
CA LYS A 93 -6.46 15.94 -1.00
C LYS A 93 -5.74 16.43 -2.25
N HIS A 94 -4.53 15.94 -2.48
CA HIS A 94 -3.73 16.29 -3.65
C HIS A 94 -2.98 15.08 -4.15
N LEU A 95 -2.76 15.02 -5.46
CA LEU A 95 -1.87 14.09 -6.14
C LEU A 95 -0.99 14.88 -7.13
N TRP A 96 0.29 14.48 -7.21
CA TRP A 96 1.23 15.04 -8.20
C TRP A 96 2.30 14.01 -8.54
N TRP A 97 2.94 14.19 -9.68
CA TRP A 97 4.01 13.34 -10.14
C TRP A 97 5.38 13.90 -9.74
N ASP A 98 6.28 13.01 -9.30
CA ASP A 98 7.71 13.25 -9.14
C ASP A 98 8.47 12.15 -9.90
N GLY A 99 8.82 12.42 -11.16
CA GLY A 99 9.28 11.41 -12.10
C GLY A 99 8.22 10.32 -12.31
N ASN A 100 8.56 9.06 -12.01
CA ASN A 100 7.63 7.93 -12.10
C ASN A 100 6.87 7.67 -10.79
N ASP A 101 7.11 8.45 -9.75
CA ASP A 101 6.43 8.33 -8.48
C ASP A 101 5.21 9.25 -8.41
N LEU A 102 4.06 8.67 -8.15
CA LEU A 102 2.86 9.40 -7.81
C LEU A 102 2.89 9.71 -6.32
N MET A 103 2.95 11.00 -6.01
CA MET A 103 2.93 11.53 -4.64
C MET A 103 1.52 11.93 -4.24
N GLY A 104 1.21 11.84 -2.95
CA GLY A 104 -0.11 12.26 -2.46
C GLY A 104 -0.06 12.93 -1.10
N ASP A 105 -0.93 13.94 -0.91
CA ASP A 105 -1.32 14.49 0.40
C ASP A 105 -2.62 13.84 0.85
N ILE A 106 -2.59 13.18 1.99
CA ILE A 106 -3.66 12.34 2.51
C ILE A 106 -4.10 12.86 3.88
N GLU A 107 -5.35 13.26 3.98
CA GLU A 107 -5.98 13.68 5.22
C GLU A 107 -6.54 12.46 5.97
N VAL A 108 -6.03 12.19 7.17
CA VAL A 108 -6.55 11.13 8.05
C VAL A 108 -7.82 11.63 8.71
N LEU A 109 -8.95 10.96 8.46
CA LEU A 109 -10.26 11.37 8.94
C LEU A 109 -10.50 10.93 10.40
N PRO A 110 -11.29 11.69 11.19
CA PRO A 110 -11.60 11.33 12.59
C PRO A 110 -12.69 10.26 12.68
N THR A 111 -12.64 9.25 11.82
CA THR A 111 -13.47 8.04 11.88
C THR A 111 -12.85 7.02 12.84
N PRO A 112 -13.56 5.97 13.27
CA PRO A 112 -12.95 4.90 14.08
C PRO A 112 -11.69 4.31 13.41
N SER A 113 -11.75 3.98 12.12
CA SER A 113 -10.61 3.45 11.35
C SER A 113 -9.50 4.49 11.15
N GLY A 114 -9.85 5.76 10.92
CA GLY A 114 -8.87 6.83 10.81
C GLY A 114 -8.17 7.15 12.12
N ASN A 115 -8.84 7.03 13.27
CA ASN A 115 -8.19 7.17 14.57
C ASN A 115 -7.16 6.05 14.80
N ILE A 116 -7.45 4.80 14.40
CA ILE A 116 -6.48 3.71 14.43
C ILE A 116 -5.27 4.05 13.55
N LEU A 117 -5.49 4.46 12.30
CA LEU A 117 -4.44 4.85 11.37
C LEU A 117 -3.58 5.99 11.92
N LYS A 118 -4.20 7.02 12.52
CA LYS A 118 -3.53 8.14 13.16
C LYS A 118 -2.58 7.67 14.26
N GLU A 119 -3.06 6.80 15.16
CA GLU A 119 -2.24 6.27 16.25
C GLU A 119 -1.07 5.42 15.73
N LEU A 120 -1.26 4.66 14.65
CA LEU A 120 -0.17 3.94 14.01
C LEU A 120 0.92 4.91 13.51
N PHE A 121 0.56 5.99 12.83
CA PHE A 121 1.53 7.00 12.38
C PHE A 121 2.22 7.72 13.53
N LEU A 122 1.49 8.12 14.57
CA LEU A 122 2.07 8.80 15.74
C LEU A 122 3.05 7.90 16.51
N ASN A 123 2.87 6.60 16.47
CA ASN A 123 3.78 5.61 17.07
C ASN A 123 4.85 5.10 16.08
N ASN A 124 5.03 5.76 14.93
CA ASN A 124 6.00 5.39 13.89
C ASN A 124 5.84 3.94 13.38
N ILE A 125 4.62 3.43 13.39
CA ILE A 125 4.30 2.14 12.79
C ILE A 125 4.23 2.32 11.27
N THR A 126 4.97 1.50 10.55
CA THR A 126 4.94 1.49 9.09
C THR A 126 3.68 0.80 8.60
N VAL A 127 2.92 1.48 7.78
CA VAL A 127 1.76 0.95 7.06
C VAL A 127 1.99 1.02 5.57
N GLY A 128 1.36 0.15 4.81
CA GLY A 128 1.39 0.20 3.34
C GLY A 128 0.24 1.03 2.79
N ILE A 129 0.37 1.46 1.54
CA ILE A 129 -0.73 1.98 0.75
C ILE A 129 -0.94 1.10 -0.47
N SER A 130 -2.17 0.90 -0.86
CA SER A 130 -2.57 -0.04 -1.92
C SER A 130 -3.56 0.62 -2.84
N SER A 131 -3.24 0.67 -4.14
CA SER A 131 -4.26 1.05 -5.13
C SER A 131 -5.19 -0.11 -5.40
N ARG A 132 -6.47 0.20 -5.55
CA ARG A 132 -7.54 -0.69 -5.94
C ARG A 132 -8.13 -0.20 -7.25
N GLY A 133 -8.19 -1.07 -8.24
CA GLY A 133 -8.71 -0.74 -9.56
C GLY A 133 -9.27 -1.97 -10.27
N MET A 134 -9.81 -1.77 -11.45
CA MET A 134 -10.32 -2.81 -12.32
C MET A 134 -9.64 -2.71 -13.68
N GLY A 135 -9.21 -3.85 -14.24
CA GLY A 135 -8.57 -3.84 -15.55
C GLY A 135 -8.19 -5.25 -16.00
N SER A 136 -7.74 -5.36 -17.23
CA SER A 136 -7.14 -6.58 -17.75
C SER A 136 -5.62 -6.51 -17.68
N VAL A 137 -4.96 -7.68 -17.72
CA VAL A 137 -3.52 -7.80 -17.68
C VAL A 137 -3.03 -8.65 -18.85
N LYS A 138 -1.84 -8.31 -19.38
CA LYS A 138 -1.17 -9.05 -20.45
C LYS A 138 0.14 -9.63 -19.92
N PRO A 139 0.37 -10.95 -20.02
CA PRO A 139 1.64 -11.55 -19.64
C PRO A 139 2.81 -11.03 -20.48
N LEU A 140 3.91 -10.66 -19.80
CA LEU A 140 5.19 -10.29 -20.41
C LEU A 140 6.26 -11.39 -20.25
N GLY A 141 5.98 -12.47 -19.52
CA GLY A 141 6.93 -13.53 -19.19
C GLY A 141 7.53 -13.39 -17.78
N GLU A 142 8.19 -14.44 -17.30
CA GLU A 142 8.88 -14.48 -16.00
C GLU A 142 8.03 -13.99 -14.78
N GLY A 143 6.73 -14.34 -14.78
CA GLY A 143 5.81 -13.91 -13.71
C GLY A 143 5.54 -12.40 -13.69
N THR A 144 5.78 -11.72 -14.83
CA THR A 144 5.50 -10.30 -15.02
C THR A 144 4.29 -10.14 -15.92
N VAL A 145 3.39 -9.22 -15.55
CA VAL A 145 2.23 -8.85 -16.35
C VAL A 145 2.14 -7.33 -16.49
N GLU A 146 1.66 -6.86 -17.62
CA GLU A 146 1.41 -5.46 -17.88
C GLU A 146 -0.08 -5.17 -17.73
N VAL A 147 -0.43 -4.15 -16.98
CA VAL A 147 -1.81 -3.66 -16.85
C VAL A 147 -2.18 -2.93 -18.13
N GLN A 148 -3.36 -3.24 -18.66
CA GLN A 148 -3.77 -2.75 -19.96
C GLN A 148 -4.55 -1.42 -19.86
N ASP A 149 -4.81 -0.78 -21.01
CA ASP A 149 -5.43 0.53 -21.12
C ASP A 149 -6.91 0.57 -20.68
N ASP A 150 -7.52 -0.60 -20.42
CA ASP A 150 -8.87 -0.68 -19.84
C ASP A 150 -8.87 -0.57 -18.31
N PHE A 151 -7.71 -0.23 -17.71
CA PHE A 151 -7.58 0.00 -16.29
C PHE A 151 -8.43 1.19 -15.84
N GLU A 152 -9.14 0.99 -14.74
CA GLU A 152 -9.96 2.00 -14.05
C GLU A 152 -9.52 2.04 -12.59
N LEU A 153 -9.03 3.17 -12.12
CA LEU A 153 -8.63 3.40 -10.74
C LEU A 153 -9.87 3.67 -9.87
N LEU A 154 -10.01 2.96 -8.76
CA LEU A 154 -11.12 3.12 -7.82
C LEU A 154 -10.73 3.94 -6.60
N CYS A 155 -9.67 3.60 -5.90
CA CYS A 155 -9.17 4.28 -4.70
C CYS A 155 -7.78 3.80 -4.31
N TRP A 156 -7.24 4.36 -3.24
CA TRP A 156 -6.11 3.82 -2.47
C TRP A 156 -6.56 3.53 -1.04
N ASP A 157 -6.07 2.43 -0.46
CA ASP A 157 -6.39 1.98 0.89
C ASP A 157 -5.12 1.86 1.72
N PHE A 158 -5.18 2.08 3.04
CA PHE A 158 -4.07 1.78 3.94
C PHE A 158 -4.14 0.33 4.44
N VAL A 159 -3.01 -0.39 4.38
CA VAL A 159 -2.92 -1.82 4.66
C VAL A 159 -1.76 -2.16 5.59
N SER A 160 -1.91 -3.24 6.36
CA SER A 160 -0.91 -3.69 7.34
C SER A 160 0.33 -4.34 6.71
N THR A 161 0.18 -4.95 5.54
CA THR A 161 1.26 -5.70 4.89
C THR A 161 1.54 -5.13 3.52
N PRO A 162 2.57 -4.28 3.39
CA PRO A 162 3.05 -3.89 2.06
C PRO A 162 3.62 -5.12 1.38
N SER A 163 3.22 -5.40 0.15
CA SER A 163 3.77 -6.52 -0.62
C SER A 163 5.16 -6.23 -1.22
N THR A 164 5.85 -5.18 -0.79
CA THR A 164 7.20 -4.83 -1.25
C THR A 164 8.27 -5.43 -0.33
N GLN A 165 8.97 -6.45 -0.81
CA GLN A 165 10.20 -6.93 -0.16
C GLN A 165 11.22 -5.78 -0.17
N GLY A 166 11.64 -5.34 1.03
CA GLY A 166 12.72 -4.37 1.21
C GLY A 166 12.31 -2.91 1.48
N ALA A 167 11.03 -2.56 1.44
CA ALA A 167 10.57 -1.20 1.75
C ALA A 167 10.21 -1.03 3.23
N PHE A 168 11.16 -1.33 4.11
CA PHE A 168 11.10 -0.88 5.50
C PHE A 168 11.82 0.46 5.58
N VAL A 169 11.10 1.56 5.52
CA VAL A 169 11.67 2.89 5.82
C VAL A 169 11.58 3.10 7.32
N ARG A 170 12.74 3.13 7.96
CA ARG A 170 12.87 3.56 9.36
C ARG A 170 12.79 5.09 9.43
N PRO A 171 12.20 5.66 10.49
CA PRO A 171 12.34 7.10 10.74
C PRO A 171 13.82 7.44 10.85
N THR A 172 14.33 8.32 10.00
CA THR A 172 15.68 8.87 10.10
C THR A 172 15.73 9.84 11.26
N GLY A 173 16.25 9.40 12.40
CA GLY A 173 16.39 10.25 13.59
C GLY A 173 16.94 9.54 14.81
N LEU A 174 17.09 8.21 14.77
CA LEU A 174 17.75 7.44 15.82
C LEU A 174 19.05 6.84 15.26
N SER A 175 20.17 7.20 15.85
CA SER A 175 21.50 6.70 15.55
C SER A 175 21.53 5.18 15.53
N GLU A 176 22.25 4.65 14.54
CA GLU A 176 22.45 3.24 14.26
C GLU A 176 22.93 2.45 15.48
N GLY A 177 22.04 1.59 15.97
CA GLY A 177 22.47 0.37 16.65
C GLY A 177 22.40 -0.75 15.65
N VAL A 178 23.54 -1.24 15.20
CA VAL A 178 23.65 -2.41 14.33
C VAL A 178 23.07 -3.61 15.07
N VAL A 179 21.94 -4.14 14.58
CA VAL A 179 21.45 -5.47 15.01
C VAL A 179 21.87 -6.47 13.92
N PRO A 180 22.88 -7.33 14.18
CA PRO A 180 23.24 -8.39 13.25
C PRO A 180 22.18 -9.49 13.28
N GLY A 181 21.64 -9.85 12.12
CA GLY A 181 21.02 -11.15 11.92
C GLY A 181 19.50 -11.23 11.95
N LEU A 182 18.77 -10.38 11.23
CA LEU A 182 17.40 -10.71 10.85
C LEU A 182 17.42 -11.63 9.62
N ARG A 183 17.26 -12.94 9.88
CA ARG A 183 16.99 -13.92 8.82
C ARG A 183 15.66 -13.54 8.12
N GLN A 184 15.72 -13.46 6.79
CA GLN A 184 14.54 -13.34 5.96
C GLN A 184 13.62 -14.54 6.21
N PHE A 185 12.48 -14.30 6.83
CA PHE A 185 11.43 -15.31 6.94
C PHE A 185 10.52 -15.17 5.70
N GLY A 186 10.57 -16.16 4.81
CA GLY A 186 9.65 -16.24 3.67
C GLY A 186 8.19 -16.32 4.14
N LYS A 187 7.26 -15.86 3.31
CA LYS A 187 5.81 -15.75 3.57
C LYS A 187 5.15 -17.00 4.19
N TYR A 188 5.78 -18.17 4.03
CA TYR A 188 5.28 -19.46 4.52
C TYR A 188 6.16 -20.14 5.57
N THR A 189 7.20 -19.49 6.10
CA THR A 189 8.15 -20.12 7.02
C THR A 189 7.47 -20.61 8.29
N LYS A 190 6.52 -19.85 8.85
CA LYS A 190 5.74 -20.29 10.02
C LYS A 190 4.84 -21.48 9.70
N VAL A 191 4.20 -21.48 8.54
CA VAL A 191 3.32 -22.57 8.09
C VAL A 191 4.16 -23.81 7.77
N ASN A 192 5.29 -23.65 7.08
CA ASN A 192 6.20 -24.76 6.79
C ASN A 192 6.79 -25.36 8.05
N ASN A 193 7.17 -24.54 9.05
CA ASN A 193 7.66 -25.06 10.33
C ASN A 193 6.56 -25.82 11.09
N LEU A 194 5.33 -25.31 11.08
CA LEU A 194 4.19 -26.00 11.70
C LEU A 194 3.88 -27.33 11.01
N ILE A 195 3.92 -27.37 9.68
CA ILE A 195 3.74 -28.59 8.88
C ILE A 195 4.87 -29.60 9.17
N LEU A 196 6.12 -29.15 9.25
CA LEU A 196 7.26 -29.98 9.61
C LEU A 196 7.14 -30.55 11.03
N GLU A 197 6.71 -29.75 12.01
CA GLU A 197 6.44 -30.21 13.37
C GLU A 197 5.34 -31.29 13.42
N ILE A 198 4.25 -31.09 12.67
CA ILE A 198 3.15 -32.07 12.57
C ILE A 198 3.65 -33.39 11.92
N ILE A 199 4.41 -33.30 10.83
CA ILE A 199 4.96 -34.46 10.15
C ILE A 199 5.96 -35.18 11.04
N CYS A 200 6.86 -34.46 11.73
CA CYS A 200 7.82 -35.01 12.67
C CYS A 200 7.12 -35.76 13.84
N SER A 201 6.05 -35.18 14.38
CA SER A 201 5.31 -35.77 15.51
C SER A 201 4.55 -37.04 15.12
N GLN A 202 4.13 -37.17 13.86
CA GLN A 202 3.37 -38.33 13.38
C GLN A 202 4.24 -39.43 12.76
N THR A 203 5.38 -39.10 12.17
CA THR A 203 6.19 -40.06 11.42
C THR A 203 7.50 -40.45 12.11
N GLY A 204 7.91 -39.71 13.14
CA GLY A 204 9.20 -39.93 13.83
C GLY A 204 10.45 -39.64 12.98
N ILE A 205 10.30 -39.13 11.75
CA ILE A 205 11.40 -38.82 10.83
C ILE A 205 11.56 -37.31 10.76
N CYS A 206 12.46 -36.76 11.58
CA CYS A 206 12.84 -35.36 11.54
C CYS A 206 14.10 -35.20 10.69
N CYS A 207 13.97 -34.65 9.48
CA CYS A 207 15.10 -34.13 8.73
C CYS A 207 15.45 -32.73 9.24
N ILE A 208 16.28 -32.65 10.29
CA ILE A 208 16.92 -31.40 10.70
C ILE A 208 18.23 -31.30 9.94
N ARG A 209 18.30 -30.36 9.01
CA ARG A 209 19.54 -29.72 8.57
C ARG A 209 19.33 -28.24 8.35
#